data_031ffd3e4ac92c119bb633b4e79768c7
#
_entry.id   031ffd3e4ac92c119bb633b4e79768c7
#
_cell.length_a   1.000
_cell.length_b   1.000
_cell.length_c   1.000
_cell.angle_alpha   90.00
_cell.angle_beta   90.00
_cell.angle_gamma   90.00
#
_symmetry.space_group_name_H-M   'P 1'
#
loop_
_entity.id
_entity.type
_entity.pdbx_description
1 polymer ?
#
loop_
_entity_poly.entity_id
_entity_poly.type
_entity_poly.pdbx_seq_one_letter_code
_entity_poly.pdbx_strand_id
1 'polypeptide(L)' 'MTPRQKECLTYINDFWREQGYAPSYEEIRMAMGAKSKSSVSALVAKLEERGYVERIPNLARSVRVVNPL' A
#
# COMPACT_ATOMS: atom_id res chain seq x y z
N MET A 1 0.63 -14.83 -2.04
CA MET A 1 1.05 -13.50 -1.55
C MET A 1 2.11 -13.68 -0.47
N THR A 2 3.19 -12.92 -0.52
CA THR A 2 4.25 -13.00 0.49
C THR A 2 3.79 -12.34 1.80
N PRO A 3 4.41 -12.68 2.95
CA PRO A 3 4.09 -12.01 4.21
C PRO A 3 4.24 -10.48 4.15
N ARG A 4 5.26 -9.98 3.44
CA ARG A 4 5.45 -8.52 3.31
C ARG A 4 4.34 -7.88 2.47
N GLN A 5 3.91 -8.55 1.41
CA GLN A 5 2.80 -8.07 0.60
C GLN A 5 1.50 -8.02 1.42
N LYS A 6 1.25 -9.06 2.20
CA LYS A 6 0.07 -9.12 3.06
C LYS A 6 0.09 -8.02 4.12
N GLU A 7 1.25 -7.79 4.72
CA GLU A 7 1.43 -6.74 5.72
C GLU A 7 1.14 -5.37 5.12
N CYS A 8 1.66 -5.12 3.93
CA CYS A 8 1.42 -3.87 3.21
C CYS A 8 -0.06 -3.67 2.90
N LEU A 9 -0.70 -4.70 2.37
CA LEU A 9 -2.13 -4.65 2.03
C LEU A 9 -2.99 -4.39 3.28
N THR A 10 -2.70 -5.07 4.37
CA THR A 10 -3.41 -4.91 5.62
C THR A 10 -3.27 -3.48 6.15
N TYR A 11 -2.06 -2.93 6.11
CA TYR A 11 -1.82 -1.56 6.55
C TYR A 11 -2.61 -0.55 5.72
N ILE A 12 -2.59 -0.70 4.41
CA ILE A 12 -3.33 0.21 3.52
C ILE A 12 -4.83 0.15 3.81
N ASN A 13 -5.36 -1.06 3.96
CA ASN A 13 -6.77 -1.26 4.25
C ASN A 13 -7.16 -0.64 5.58
N ASP A 14 -6.37 -0.88 6.62
CA ASP A 14 -6.64 -0.34 7.95
C ASP A 14 -6.56 1.19 7.96
N PHE A 15 -5.59 1.75 7.25
CA PHE A 15 -5.44 3.20 7.15
C PHE A 15 -6.69 3.84 6.52
N TRP A 16 -7.18 3.24 5.42
CA TRP A 16 -8.42 3.72 4.79
C TRP A 16 -9.61 3.66 5.73
N ARG A 17 -9.71 2.59 6.51
CA ARG A 17 -10.83 2.42 7.44
C ARG A 17 -10.78 3.44 8.57
N GLU A 18 -9.60 3.77 9.04
CA GLU A 18 -9.43 4.70 10.17
C GLU A 18 -9.43 6.15 9.74
N GLN A 19 -8.79 6.47 8.63
CA GLN A 19 -8.57 7.86 8.21
C GLN A 19 -9.51 8.33 7.11
N GLY A 20 -10.05 7.43 6.31
CA GLY A 20 -10.95 7.78 5.21
C GLY A 20 -10.24 8.26 3.96
N TYR A 21 -8.91 8.11 3.88
CA TYR A 21 -8.12 8.45 2.70
C TYR A 21 -6.89 7.54 2.61
N ALA A 22 -6.19 7.61 1.49
CA ALA A 22 -5.05 6.72 1.24
C ALA A 22 -3.82 7.13 2.05
N PRO A 23 -3.00 6.17 2.49
CA PRO A 23 -1.70 6.49 3.09
C PRO A 23 -0.73 6.95 2.01
N SER A 24 0.24 7.77 2.40
CA SER A 24 1.36 8.10 1.52
C SER A 24 2.38 6.96 1.56
N TYR A 25 3.26 6.90 0.58
CA TYR A 25 4.33 5.90 0.58
C TYR A 25 5.26 6.07 1.78
N GLU A 26 5.49 7.30 2.21
CA GLU A 26 6.30 7.55 3.41
C GLU A 26 5.64 6.97 4.66
N GLU A 27 4.34 7.13 4.79
CA GLU A 27 3.60 6.55 5.90
C GLU A 27 3.67 5.01 5.89
N ILE A 28 3.52 4.42 4.71
CA ILE A 28 3.64 2.97 4.56
C ILE A 28 5.07 2.53 4.89
N ARG A 29 6.06 3.27 4.39
CA ARG A 29 7.46 2.96 4.66
C ARG A 29 7.75 2.92 6.15
N MET A 30 7.31 3.93 6.88
CA MET A 30 7.54 4.01 8.32
C MET A 30 6.81 2.88 9.07
N ALA A 31 5.58 2.61 8.69
CA ALA A 31 4.79 1.56 9.35
C ALA A 31 5.38 0.17 9.15
N MET A 32 5.96 -0.07 7.98
CA MET A 32 6.54 -1.37 7.65
C MET A 32 8.00 -1.50 8.02
N GLY A 33 8.64 -0.42 8.45
CA GLY A 33 10.07 -0.44 8.71
C GLY A 33 10.89 -0.62 7.43
N ALA A 34 10.37 -0.20 6.28
CA ALA A 34 11.08 -0.34 5.02
C ALA A 34 12.22 0.68 4.93
N LYS A 35 13.28 0.31 4.23
CA LYS A 35 14.48 1.16 4.13
C LYS A 35 14.28 2.36 3.23
N SER A 36 13.39 2.27 2.25
CA SER A 36 13.19 3.33 1.28
C SER A 36 11.78 3.31 0.72
N LYS A 37 11.39 4.42 0.10
CA LYS A 37 10.12 4.49 -0.63
C LYS A 37 10.11 3.56 -1.84
N SER A 38 11.28 3.27 -2.42
CA SER A 38 11.40 2.32 -3.52
C SER A 38 10.93 0.93 -3.13
N SER A 39 11.24 0.50 -1.90
CA SER A 39 10.78 -0.79 -1.39
C SER A 39 9.26 -0.83 -1.30
N VAL A 40 8.64 0.25 -0.83
CA VAL A 40 7.18 0.37 -0.76
C VAL A 40 6.59 0.37 -2.16
N SER A 41 7.17 1.13 -3.07
CA SER A 41 6.70 1.19 -4.45
C SER A 41 6.69 -0.20 -5.10
N ALA A 42 7.73 -0.99 -4.85
CA ALA A 42 7.81 -2.35 -5.37
C ALA A 42 6.69 -3.25 -4.79
N LEU A 43 6.43 -3.13 -3.49
CA LEU A 43 5.35 -3.89 -2.85
C LEU A 43 3.99 -3.50 -3.41
N VAL A 44 3.74 -2.20 -3.52
CA VAL A 44 2.47 -1.69 -4.06
C VAL A 44 2.29 -2.12 -5.51
N ALA A 45 3.36 -2.07 -6.31
CA ALA A 45 3.30 -2.52 -7.70
C ALA A 45 2.93 -3.99 -7.80
N LYS A 46 3.45 -4.84 -6.93
CA LYS A 46 3.09 -6.25 -6.91
C LYS A 46 1.64 -6.46 -6.52
N LEU A 47 1.15 -5.72 -5.54
CA LEU A 47 -0.25 -5.81 -5.15
C LEU A 47 -1.18 -5.31 -6.26
N GLU A 48 -0.79 -4.27 -6.96
CA GLU A 48 -1.54 -3.76 -8.10
C GLU A 48 -1.59 -4.78 -9.23
N GLU A 49 -0.45 -5.38 -9.55
CA GLU A 49 -0.34 -6.41 -10.57
C GLU A 49 -1.26 -7.60 -10.29
N ARG A 50 -1.42 -7.95 -9.03
CA ARG A 50 -2.27 -9.06 -8.61
C ARG A 50 -3.74 -8.68 -8.42
N GLY A 51 -4.08 -7.40 -8.60
CA GLY A 51 -5.46 -6.94 -8.51
C GLY A 51 -5.97 -6.66 -7.11
N TYR A 52 -5.09 -6.56 -6.12
CA TYR A 52 -5.50 -6.26 -4.75
C TYR A 52 -5.68 -4.77 -4.49
N VAL A 53 -4.88 -3.94 -5.15
CA VAL A 53 -4.95 -2.49 -4.99
C VAL A 53 -4.93 -1.83 -6.36
N GLU A 54 -5.33 -0.57 -6.40
CA GLU A 54 -5.10 0.28 -7.58
C GLU A 54 -4.61 1.63 -7.10
N ARG A 55 -3.96 2.34 -8.01
CA ARG A 55 -3.39 3.65 -7.70
C ARG A 55 -3.40 4.51 -8.95
N ILE A 56 -3.30 5.82 -8.76
CA ILE A 56 -3.16 6.79 -9.84
C ILE A 56 -1.69 7.16 -9.90
N PRO A 57 -0.97 6.88 -11.02
CA PRO A 57 0.46 7.22 -11.13
C PRO A 57 0.70 8.70 -10.88
N ASN A 58 1.79 9.01 -10.20
CA ASN A 58 2.22 10.37 -9.90
C ASN A 58 1.29 11.17 -8.99
N LEU A 59 0.32 10.51 -8.35
CA LEU A 59 -0.56 11.16 -7.40
C LEU A 59 -0.31 10.55 -6.02
N ALA A 60 0.12 11.39 -5.07
CA ALA A 60 0.30 10.96 -3.69
C ALA A 60 -1.06 10.60 -3.09
N ARG A 61 -1.06 9.67 -2.14
CA ARG A 61 -2.28 9.23 -1.46
C ARG A 61 -3.37 8.74 -2.41
N SER A 62 -2.97 7.96 -3.42
CA SER A 62 -3.91 7.43 -4.41
C SER A 62 -4.14 5.93 -4.30
N VAL A 63 -3.32 5.21 -3.55
CA VAL A 63 -3.43 3.76 -3.44
C VAL A 63 -4.68 3.39 -2.64
N ARG A 64 -5.46 2.44 -3.16
CA ARG A 64 -6.63 1.94 -2.43
C ARG A 64 -6.79 0.45 -2.64
N VAL A 65 -7.40 -0.21 -1.67
CA VAL A 65 -7.64 -1.65 -1.73
C VAL A 65 -8.93 -1.89 -2.51
N VAL A 66 -8.86 -2.73 -3.54
CA VAL A 66 -10.04 -3.11 -4.33
C VAL A 66 -10.45 -4.55 -4.07
N ASN A 67 -9.53 -5.39 -3.64
CA ASN A 67 -9.82 -6.76 -3.23
C ASN A 67 -9.13 -7.05 -1.90
N PRO A 68 -9.78 -6.76 -0.77
CA PRO A 68 -9.19 -7.03 0.53
C PRO A 68 -9.12 -8.54 0.77
N LEU A 69 -8.20 -8.93 1.62
CA LEU A 69 -8.06 -10.33 1.99
C LEU A 69 -9.29 -10.87 2.69
#